data_af6ea3ead3fc70e9a268a3c7599b12c6
#
_entry.id   af6ea3ead3fc70e9a268a3c7599b12c6
#
_cell.length_a   1.000
_cell.length_b   1.000
_cell.length_c   1.000
_cell.angle_alpha   90.00
_cell.angle_beta   90.00
_cell.angle_gamma   90.00
#
_symmetry.space_group_name_H-M   'P 1'
#
loop_
_entity.id
_entity.type
_entity.pdbx_description
1 polymer ?
#
loop_
_entity_poly.entity_id
_entity_poly.type
_entity_poly.pdbx_seq_one_letter_code
_entity_poly.pdbx_strand_id
1 'polypeptide(L)'
;MTGGSTDPRPARSRARLLEAAAALLRSGGPSAVTVDAVTRSANVARATLYRHFPSGNDLLAAAFNSLIPPPPMPPADGSLRDRLIGLVLAHAETVAQAPALLTAMSWLSLGRDLDKLPEPHQVGTADSASICTLRERIAQQYAAPFDAVFDSPEAAAELGEVDRSRAIALLIGPLMLGRLSTLPDFDYRECARAAVDGFLHVQRAQQRADAATTESAGA
;
A
#
# COMPACT_ATOMS: atom_id res chain seq x y z
N MET A 1 35.33 -24.58 -7.01
CA MET A 1 34.56 -23.37 -6.78
C MET A 1 34.15 -22.79 -8.13
N THR A 2 33.02 -23.22 -8.68
CA THR A 2 32.52 -22.77 -9.99
C THR A 2 31.57 -21.61 -9.77
N GLY A 3 32.03 -20.38 -10.01
CA GLY A 3 31.22 -19.17 -10.02
C GLY A 3 30.26 -19.23 -11.20
N GLY A 4 28.99 -19.48 -10.94
CA GLY A 4 27.93 -19.40 -11.95
C GLY A 4 27.77 -17.95 -12.38
N SER A 5 28.33 -17.58 -13.52
CA SER A 5 28.04 -16.31 -14.20
C SER A 5 26.60 -16.36 -14.69
N THR A 6 25.70 -15.76 -13.93
CA THR A 6 24.30 -15.58 -14.36
C THR A 6 24.30 -14.67 -15.60
N ASP A 7 23.83 -15.17 -16.74
CA ASP A 7 23.74 -14.40 -18.00
C ASP A 7 22.95 -13.10 -17.74
N PRO A 8 23.52 -11.91 -17.95
CA PRO A 8 22.85 -10.63 -17.67
C PRO A 8 21.74 -10.28 -18.67
N ARG A 9 21.61 -11.03 -19.77
CA ARG A 9 20.63 -10.75 -20.84
C ARG A 9 19.16 -10.85 -20.39
N PRO A 10 18.75 -11.90 -19.61
CA PRO A 10 17.39 -12.00 -19.12
C PRO A 10 17.02 -10.82 -18.20
N ALA A 11 17.92 -10.42 -17.30
CA ALA A 11 17.69 -9.30 -16.39
C ALA A 11 17.48 -7.98 -17.14
N ARG A 12 18.27 -7.73 -18.18
CA ARG A 12 18.17 -6.52 -19.04
C ARG A 12 16.84 -6.51 -19.81
N SER A 13 16.41 -7.65 -20.36
CA SER A 13 15.14 -7.75 -21.08
C SER A 13 13.95 -7.50 -20.15
N ARG A 14 13.99 -8.05 -18.93
CA ARG A 14 12.96 -7.81 -17.91
C ARG A 14 12.89 -6.34 -17.52
N ALA A 15 14.03 -5.69 -17.27
CA ALA A 15 14.09 -4.28 -16.92
C ALA A 15 13.50 -3.38 -18.03
N ARG A 16 13.87 -3.62 -19.30
CA ARG A 16 13.33 -2.87 -20.46
C ARG A 16 11.81 -3.02 -20.60
N LEU A 17 11.28 -4.23 -20.43
CA LEU A 17 9.85 -4.48 -20.46
C LEU A 17 9.13 -3.75 -19.34
N LEU A 18 9.69 -3.77 -18.13
CA LEU A 18 9.10 -3.11 -16.97
C LEU A 18 9.13 -1.58 -17.12
N GLU A 19 10.23 -1.02 -17.59
CA GLU A 19 10.37 0.41 -17.86
C GLU A 19 9.35 0.88 -18.91
N ALA A 20 9.22 0.15 -20.02
CA ALA A 20 8.25 0.45 -21.06
C ALA A 20 6.80 0.36 -20.53
N ALA A 21 6.47 -0.67 -19.75
CA ALA A 21 5.17 -0.82 -19.13
C ALA A 21 4.86 0.31 -18.15
N ALA A 22 5.83 0.70 -17.31
CA ALA A 22 5.70 1.81 -16.37
C ALA A 22 5.53 3.16 -17.09
N ALA A 23 6.21 3.38 -18.21
CA ALA A 23 6.04 4.58 -19.03
C ALA A 23 4.64 4.67 -19.66
N LEU A 24 4.15 3.56 -20.23
CA LEU A 24 2.80 3.47 -20.79
C LEU A 24 1.72 3.66 -19.71
N LEU A 25 1.93 3.07 -18.54
CA LEU A 25 1.03 3.22 -17.40
C LEU A 25 0.91 4.67 -16.95
N ARG A 26 2.03 5.41 -16.89
CA ARG A 26 2.05 6.83 -16.52
C ARG A 26 1.36 7.73 -17.55
N SER A 27 1.50 7.43 -18.83
CA SER A 27 1.00 8.29 -19.92
C SER A 27 -0.44 8.00 -20.33
N GLY A 28 -0.90 6.74 -20.21
CA GLY A 28 -2.19 6.30 -20.74
C GLY A 28 -3.00 5.40 -19.80
N GLY A 29 -2.56 5.24 -18.55
CA GLY A 29 -3.24 4.40 -17.56
C GLY A 29 -3.14 2.90 -17.85
N PRO A 30 -3.87 2.07 -17.10
CA PRO A 30 -3.81 0.59 -17.22
C PRO A 30 -4.14 0.06 -18.60
N SER A 31 -5.08 0.70 -19.31
CA SER A 31 -5.52 0.30 -20.66
C SER A 31 -4.44 0.47 -21.74
N ALA A 32 -3.48 1.35 -21.52
CA ALA A 32 -2.34 1.54 -22.43
C ALA A 32 -1.29 0.43 -22.31
N VAL A 33 -1.27 -0.32 -21.20
CA VAL A 33 -0.30 -1.38 -20.93
C VAL A 33 -0.76 -2.68 -21.58
N THR A 34 -0.61 -2.77 -22.88
CA THR A 34 -0.87 -3.99 -23.65
C THR A 34 0.42 -4.72 -24.00
N VAL A 35 0.36 -6.05 -24.19
CA VAL A 35 1.53 -6.84 -24.61
C VAL A 35 2.19 -6.26 -25.85
N ASP A 36 1.37 -5.85 -26.84
CA ASP A 36 1.87 -5.27 -28.09
C ASP A 36 2.53 -3.90 -27.92
N ALA A 37 1.93 -3.03 -27.14
CA ALA A 37 2.50 -1.71 -26.86
C ALA A 37 3.82 -1.84 -26.10
N VAL A 38 3.87 -2.69 -25.08
CA VAL A 38 5.07 -2.89 -24.27
C VAL A 38 6.19 -3.54 -25.06
N THR A 39 5.92 -4.61 -25.82
CA THR A 39 6.95 -5.30 -26.62
C THR A 39 7.52 -4.38 -27.71
N ARG A 40 6.69 -3.56 -28.34
CA ARG A 40 7.12 -2.57 -29.32
C ARG A 40 7.99 -1.48 -28.67
N SER A 41 7.53 -0.90 -27.57
CA SER A 41 8.26 0.16 -26.86
C SER A 41 9.58 -0.34 -26.29
N ALA A 42 9.60 -1.55 -25.71
CA ALA A 42 10.81 -2.17 -25.16
C ALA A 42 11.76 -2.71 -26.24
N ASN A 43 11.30 -2.85 -27.50
CA ASN A 43 12.00 -3.59 -28.55
C ASN A 43 12.43 -4.99 -28.09
N VAL A 44 11.46 -5.77 -27.56
CA VAL A 44 11.63 -7.12 -27.05
C VAL A 44 10.59 -8.03 -27.64
N ALA A 45 11.00 -9.24 -28.05
CA ALA A 45 10.07 -10.21 -28.63
C ALA A 45 8.98 -10.65 -27.64
N ARG A 46 7.76 -10.90 -28.14
CA ARG A 46 6.60 -11.37 -27.37
C ARG A 46 6.91 -12.63 -26.55
N ALA A 47 7.62 -13.61 -27.15
CA ALA A 47 8.04 -14.82 -26.47
C ALA A 47 8.97 -14.54 -25.27
N THR A 48 9.79 -13.50 -25.36
CA THR A 48 10.66 -13.08 -24.24
C THR A 48 9.85 -12.42 -23.13
N LEU A 49 8.82 -11.65 -23.47
CA LEU A 49 7.90 -11.07 -22.48
C LEU A 49 7.23 -12.18 -21.66
N TYR A 50 6.65 -13.18 -22.31
CA TYR A 50 5.96 -14.27 -21.62
C TYR A 50 6.87 -15.17 -20.76
N ARG A 51 8.20 -15.18 -21.02
CA ARG A 51 9.15 -15.83 -20.10
C ARG A 51 9.30 -15.07 -18.78
N HIS A 52 9.12 -13.75 -18.77
CA HIS A 52 9.28 -12.91 -17.60
C HIS A 52 7.96 -12.62 -16.88
N PHE A 53 6.88 -12.53 -17.65
CA PHE A 53 5.54 -12.21 -17.17
C PHE A 53 4.56 -13.18 -17.82
N PRO A 54 4.08 -14.20 -17.08
CA PRO A 54 3.20 -15.25 -17.61
C PRO A 54 1.92 -14.72 -18.25
N SER A 55 1.42 -13.57 -17.79
CA SER A 55 0.24 -12.90 -18.34
C SER A 55 0.42 -11.39 -18.47
N GLY A 56 -0.50 -10.74 -19.21
CA GLY A 56 -0.58 -9.28 -19.26
C GLY A 56 -0.87 -8.66 -17.89
N ASN A 57 -1.62 -9.36 -17.05
CA ASN A 57 -1.92 -8.93 -15.68
C ASN A 57 -0.66 -8.98 -14.80
N ASP A 58 0.21 -9.98 -14.94
CA ASP A 58 1.49 -10.03 -14.23
C ASP A 58 2.41 -8.88 -14.61
N LEU A 59 2.42 -8.53 -15.90
CA LEU A 59 3.17 -7.38 -16.40
C LEU A 59 2.62 -6.08 -15.82
N LEU A 60 1.31 -5.89 -15.85
CA LEU A 60 0.65 -4.71 -15.31
C LEU A 60 0.85 -4.59 -13.79
N ALA A 61 0.73 -5.68 -13.05
CA ALA A 61 1.01 -5.74 -11.62
C ALA A 61 2.45 -5.36 -11.30
N ALA A 62 3.41 -5.87 -12.08
CA ALA A 62 4.83 -5.52 -11.92
C ALA A 62 5.10 -4.04 -12.27
N ALA A 63 4.42 -3.48 -13.28
CA ALA A 63 4.51 -2.06 -13.62
C ALA A 63 3.97 -1.18 -12.50
N PHE A 64 2.81 -1.48 -11.94
CA PHE A 64 2.29 -0.78 -10.77
C PHE A 64 3.28 -0.85 -9.60
N ASN A 65 3.75 -2.04 -9.25
CA ASN A 65 4.70 -2.22 -8.16
C ASN A 65 5.98 -1.39 -8.34
N SER A 66 6.43 -1.20 -9.58
CA SER A 66 7.62 -0.37 -9.85
C SER A 66 7.39 1.13 -9.70
N LEU A 67 6.13 1.56 -9.71
CA LEU A 67 5.72 2.97 -9.55
C LEU A 67 5.29 3.30 -8.11
N ILE A 68 5.12 2.29 -7.28
CA ILE A 68 4.75 2.49 -5.88
C ILE A 68 6.01 2.87 -5.10
N PRO A 69 6.05 4.05 -4.47
CA PRO A 69 7.20 4.44 -3.66
C PRO A 69 7.31 3.54 -2.42
N PRO A 70 8.50 3.41 -1.84
CA PRO A 70 8.65 2.73 -0.56
C PRO A 70 7.82 3.46 0.51
N PRO A 71 7.26 2.72 1.49
CA PRO A 71 6.54 3.35 2.59
C PRO A 71 7.49 4.24 3.41
N PRO A 72 6.99 5.35 3.93
CA PRO A 72 7.75 6.17 4.84
C PRO A 72 8.02 5.42 6.15
N MET A 73 9.21 5.58 6.71
CA MET A 73 9.52 5.04 8.04
C MET A 73 9.07 6.03 9.14
N PRO A 74 8.61 5.52 10.29
CA PRO A 74 8.27 6.39 11.41
C PRO A 74 9.51 7.13 11.93
N PRO A 75 9.35 8.34 12.50
CA PRO A 75 10.43 9.00 13.24
C PRO A 75 10.98 8.08 14.32
N ALA A 76 12.30 8.08 14.50
CA ALA A 76 12.96 7.26 15.52
C ALA A 76 12.71 7.80 16.94
N ASP A 77 12.63 9.12 17.05
CA ASP A 77 12.53 9.85 18.33
C ASP A 77 11.17 10.53 18.48
N GLY A 78 10.83 10.89 19.70
CA GLY A 78 9.60 11.58 20.07
C GLY A 78 8.60 10.67 20.76
N SER A 79 7.53 11.27 21.27
CA SER A 79 6.43 10.52 21.89
C SER A 79 5.70 9.63 20.88
N LEU A 80 4.98 8.62 21.37
CA LEU A 80 4.12 7.78 20.52
C LEU A 80 3.21 8.63 19.62
N ARG A 81 2.65 9.71 20.16
CA ARG A 81 1.83 10.67 19.42
C ARG A 81 2.62 11.32 18.27
N ASP A 82 3.82 11.83 18.53
CA ASP A 82 4.63 12.53 17.52
C ASP A 82 5.08 11.57 16.42
N ARG A 83 5.45 10.37 16.78
CA ARG A 83 5.83 9.30 15.84
C ARG A 83 4.66 8.92 14.93
N LEU A 84 3.44 8.78 15.48
CA LEU A 84 2.24 8.50 14.67
C LEU A 84 1.89 9.68 13.75
N ILE A 85 1.91 10.93 14.25
CA ILE A 85 1.65 12.11 13.41
C ILE A 85 2.67 12.19 12.26
N GLY A 86 3.96 12.02 12.55
CA GLY A 86 5.01 12.03 11.54
C GLY A 86 4.80 10.96 10.48
N LEU A 87 4.44 9.74 10.89
CA LEU A 87 4.18 8.62 10.00
C LEU A 87 2.95 8.87 9.11
N VAL A 88 1.85 9.34 9.70
CA VAL A 88 0.59 9.65 8.99
C VAL A 88 0.80 10.76 7.96
N LEU A 89 1.52 11.83 8.31
CA LEU A 89 1.84 12.92 7.39
C LEU A 89 2.75 12.46 6.25
N ALA A 90 3.75 11.63 6.53
CA ALA A 90 4.64 11.10 5.52
C ALA A 90 3.89 10.17 4.53
N HIS A 91 2.90 9.39 5.00
CA HIS A 91 2.01 8.62 4.14
C HIS A 91 1.14 9.53 3.27
N ALA A 92 0.56 10.60 3.83
CA ALA A 92 -0.23 11.56 3.07
C ALA A 92 0.60 12.22 1.96
N GLU A 93 1.84 12.58 2.23
CA GLU A 93 2.75 13.15 1.24
C GLU A 93 3.10 12.13 0.14
N THR A 94 3.39 10.89 0.52
CA THR A 94 3.64 9.79 -0.42
C THR A 94 2.45 9.60 -1.37
N VAL A 95 1.23 9.58 -0.85
CA VAL A 95 0.00 9.46 -1.65
C VAL A 95 -0.19 10.69 -2.56
N ALA A 96 0.10 11.88 -2.05
CA ALA A 96 -0.02 13.12 -2.85
C ALA A 96 0.95 13.16 -4.05
N GLN A 97 2.17 12.65 -3.86
CA GLN A 97 3.22 12.63 -4.89
C GLN A 97 3.11 11.44 -5.85
N ALA A 98 2.35 10.40 -5.51
CA ALA A 98 2.23 9.19 -6.31
C ALA A 98 0.79 8.92 -6.78
N PRO A 99 0.26 9.67 -7.78
CA PRO A 99 -1.07 9.41 -8.36
C PRO A 99 -1.24 7.97 -8.84
N ALA A 100 -0.16 7.35 -9.32
CA ALA A 100 -0.13 5.95 -9.74
C ALA A 100 -0.49 4.98 -8.59
N LEU A 101 -0.17 5.32 -7.35
CA LEU A 101 -0.54 4.51 -6.19
C LEU A 101 -2.06 4.45 -6.00
N LEU A 102 -2.75 5.59 -6.09
CA LEU A 102 -4.21 5.64 -5.99
C LEU A 102 -4.89 4.89 -7.13
N THR A 103 -4.39 5.06 -8.36
CA THR A 103 -4.87 4.31 -9.52
C THR A 103 -4.65 2.81 -9.35
N ALA A 104 -3.48 2.40 -8.85
CA ALA A 104 -3.18 1.01 -8.55
C ALA A 104 -4.11 0.44 -7.49
N MET A 105 -4.32 1.16 -6.39
CA MET A 105 -5.22 0.74 -5.30
C MET A 105 -6.66 0.63 -5.78
N SER A 106 -7.15 1.59 -6.56
CA SER A 106 -8.49 1.53 -7.16
C SER A 106 -8.62 0.34 -8.12
N TRP A 107 -7.66 0.13 -9.01
CA TRP A 107 -7.66 -0.99 -9.93
C TRP A 107 -7.62 -2.35 -9.20
N LEU A 108 -6.78 -2.46 -8.17
CA LEU A 108 -6.69 -3.66 -7.33
C LEU A 108 -7.98 -3.93 -6.52
N SER A 109 -8.71 -2.87 -6.15
CA SER A 109 -9.93 -2.98 -5.35
C SER A 109 -11.16 -3.32 -6.20
N LEU A 110 -11.26 -2.74 -7.39
CA LEU A 110 -12.44 -2.89 -8.27
C LEU A 110 -12.35 -4.10 -9.21
N GLY A 111 -11.15 -4.67 -9.39
CA GLY A 111 -10.96 -5.74 -10.36
C GLY A 111 -11.14 -5.26 -11.80
N ARG A 112 -11.46 -6.19 -12.72
CA ARG A 112 -11.65 -5.90 -14.15
C ARG A 112 -13.04 -5.37 -14.50
N ASP A 113 -14.03 -5.62 -13.66
CA ASP A 113 -15.43 -5.20 -13.86
C ASP A 113 -15.74 -3.98 -13.00
N LEU A 114 -15.63 -2.80 -13.60
CA LEU A 114 -15.99 -1.53 -12.95
C LEU A 114 -17.51 -1.44 -12.66
N ASP A 115 -18.32 -2.24 -13.34
CA ASP A 115 -19.78 -2.26 -13.19
C ASP A 115 -20.27 -3.14 -12.03
N LYS A 116 -19.37 -3.91 -11.41
CA LYS A 116 -19.70 -4.75 -10.26
C LYS A 116 -18.86 -4.32 -9.08
N LEU A 117 -19.49 -3.69 -8.10
CA LEU A 117 -18.86 -3.50 -6.79
C LEU A 117 -18.56 -4.90 -6.22
N PRO A 118 -17.29 -5.21 -5.90
CA PRO A 118 -16.98 -6.51 -5.29
C PRO A 118 -17.67 -6.58 -3.93
N GLU A 119 -18.37 -7.67 -3.69
CA GLU A 119 -18.80 -8.01 -2.33
C GLU A 119 -17.56 -8.02 -1.43
N PRO A 120 -17.63 -7.52 -0.19
CA PRO A 120 -16.48 -7.37 0.71
C PRO A 120 -15.65 -8.65 0.91
N HIS A 121 -16.21 -9.82 0.60
CA HIS A 121 -15.61 -11.14 0.77
C HIS A 121 -15.35 -11.89 -0.55
N GLN A 122 -15.66 -11.30 -1.71
CA GLN A 122 -15.47 -11.93 -3.02
C GLN A 122 -14.39 -11.24 -3.85
N VAL A 123 -13.19 -11.13 -3.29
CA VAL A 123 -12.01 -10.76 -4.07
C VAL A 123 -11.30 -12.05 -4.46
N GLY A 124 -11.69 -12.63 -5.59
CA GLY A 124 -10.99 -13.78 -6.09
C GLY A 124 -11.76 -14.60 -7.12
N THR A 125 -11.67 -14.24 -8.39
CA THR A 125 -11.83 -15.17 -9.48
C THR A 125 -10.48 -15.48 -10.12
N ALA A 126 -10.33 -16.65 -10.68
CA ALA A 126 -9.09 -17.39 -10.96
C ALA A 126 -7.96 -16.72 -11.81
N ASP A 127 -8.13 -15.51 -12.33
CA ASP A 127 -7.05 -14.71 -12.94
C ASP A 127 -6.25 -13.90 -11.91
N SER A 128 -6.49 -14.14 -10.64
CA SER A 128 -6.26 -13.20 -9.55
C SER A 128 -5.08 -13.52 -8.63
N ALA A 129 -4.43 -14.68 -8.77
CA ALA A 129 -3.38 -15.08 -7.82
C ALA A 129 -2.23 -14.04 -7.76
N SER A 130 -1.77 -13.54 -8.91
CA SER A 130 -0.71 -12.53 -8.96
C SER A 130 -1.17 -11.16 -8.49
N ILE A 131 -2.44 -10.81 -8.73
CA ILE A 131 -3.06 -9.55 -8.28
C ILE A 131 -3.30 -9.59 -6.77
N CYS A 132 -3.84 -10.69 -6.24
CA CYS A 132 -4.00 -10.89 -4.79
C CYS A 132 -2.65 -10.84 -4.09
N THR A 133 -1.62 -11.52 -4.61
CA THR A 133 -0.27 -11.52 -4.05
C THR A 133 0.36 -10.12 -4.10
N LEU A 134 0.13 -9.33 -5.15
CA LEU A 134 0.59 -7.96 -5.23
C LEU A 134 -0.12 -7.08 -4.21
N ARG A 135 -1.46 -7.19 -4.12
CA ARG A 135 -2.27 -6.46 -3.15
C ARG A 135 -1.84 -6.73 -1.71
N GLU A 136 -1.66 -8.01 -1.37
CA GLU A 136 -1.18 -8.43 -0.05
C GLU A 136 0.21 -7.88 0.26
N ARG A 137 1.13 -7.94 -0.69
CA ARG A 137 2.49 -7.37 -0.52
C ARG A 137 2.46 -5.87 -0.31
N ILE A 138 1.67 -5.14 -1.09
CA ILE A 138 1.51 -3.69 -0.92
C ILE A 138 0.92 -3.39 0.45
N ALA A 139 -0.15 -4.09 0.83
CA ALA A 139 -0.78 -3.92 2.14
C ALA A 139 0.20 -4.18 3.28
N GLN A 140 0.94 -5.28 3.24
CA GLN A 140 1.97 -5.61 4.23
C GLN A 140 3.10 -4.57 4.25
N GLN A 141 3.58 -4.15 3.07
CA GLN A 141 4.65 -3.15 2.97
C GLN A 141 4.25 -1.82 3.60
N TYR A 142 3.00 -1.38 3.39
CA TYR A 142 2.49 -0.11 3.95
C TYR A 142 1.99 -0.23 5.40
N ALA A 143 1.70 -1.44 5.88
CA ALA A 143 1.41 -1.70 7.28
C ALA A 143 2.68 -1.74 8.15
N ALA A 144 3.79 -2.24 7.63
CA ALA A 144 5.03 -2.46 8.38
C ALA A 144 5.54 -1.24 9.17
N PRO A 145 5.49 0.02 8.68
CA PRO A 145 5.88 1.18 9.48
C PRO A 145 4.97 1.44 10.68
N PHE A 146 3.67 1.13 10.56
CA PHE A 146 2.73 1.21 11.67
C PHE A 146 2.98 0.10 12.68
N ASP A 147 3.24 -1.12 12.21
CA ASP A 147 3.61 -2.24 13.06
C ASP A 147 4.86 -1.90 13.88
N ALA A 148 5.88 -1.30 13.27
CA ALA A 148 7.08 -0.85 13.98
C ALA A 148 6.80 0.18 15.10
N VAL A 149 5.76 1.01 14.96
CA VAL A 149 5.33 1.92 16.03
C VAL A 149 4.55 1.17 17.10
N PHE A 150 3.56 0.38 16.70
CA PHE A 150 2.66 -0.31 17.62
C PHE A 150 3.32 -1.47 18.37
N ASP A 151 4.38 -2.09 17.83
CA ASP A 151 5.17 -3.13 18.50
C ASP A 151 6.19 -2.54 19.51
N SER A 152 6.28 -1.21 19.60
CA SER A 152 7.17 -0.59 20.58
C SER A 152 6.67 -0.84 22.02
N PRO A 153 7.60 -1.00 23.01
CA PRO A 153 7.22 -1.15 24.41
C PRO A 153 6.36 -0.01 24.94
N GLU A 154 6.60 1.21 24.45
CA GLU A 154 5.81 2.39 24.79
C GLU A 154 4.36 2.23 24.33
N ALA A 155 4.14 1.82 23.08
CA ALA A 155 2.80 1.60 22.53
C ALA A 155 2.08 0.47 23.25
N ALA A 156 2.76 -0.64 23.55
CA ALA A 156 2.19 -1.76 24.30
C ALA A 156 1.73 -1.33 25.70
N ALA A 157 2.54 -0.52 26.41
CA ALA A 157 2.19 0.00 27.73
C ALA A 157 1.03 1.00 27.70
N GLU A 158 0.96 1.83 26.66
CA GLU A 158 0.01 2.94 26.57
C GLU A 158 -1.33 2.55 25.95
N LEU A 159 -1.33 1.64 24.97
CA LEU A 159 -2.49 1.30 24.16
C LEU A 159 -3.02 -0.13 24.39
N GLY A 160 -2.20 -1.02 24.97
CA GLY A 160 -2.53 -2.44 25.04
C GLY A 160 -2.57 -3.11 23.67
N GLU A 161 -3.51 -4.03 23.47
CA GLU A 161 -3.71 -4.70 22.19
C GLU A 161 -4.40 -3.77 21.18
N VAL A 162 -3.80 -3.62 20.00
CA VAL A 162 -4.29 -2.75 18.91
C VAL A 162 -4.71 -3.58 17.72
N ASP A 163 -5.96 -3.44 17.28
CA ASP A 163 -6.39 -3.91 15.96
C ASP A 163 -5.71 -3.08 14.86
N ARG A 164 -4.68 -3.66 14.26
CA ARG A 164 -3.82 -3.00 13.26
C ARG A 164 -4.59 -2.49 12.05
N SER A 165 -5.49 -3.30 11.52
CA SER A 165 -6.28 -2.94 10.34
C SER A 165 -7.20 -1.76 10.61
N ARG A 166 -7.90 -1.78 11.74
CA ARG A 166 -8.76 -0.67 12.18
C ARG A 166 -7.93 0.58 12.48
N ALA A 167 -6.79 0.45 13.14
CA ALA A 167 -5.91 1.58 13.43
C ALA A 167 -5.43 2.27 12.15
N ILE A 168 -4.90 1.52 11.18
CA ILE A 168 -4.46 2.07 9.90
C ILE A 168 -5.62 2.73 9.15
N ALA A 169 -6.80 2.10 9.13
CA ALA A 169 -7.98 2.68 8.48
C ALA A 169 -8.40 4.02 9.10
N LEU A 170 -8.38 4.14 10.42
CA LEU A 170 -8.73 5.37 11.12
C LEU A 170 -7.66 6.48 10.94
N LEU A 171 -6.39 6.10 10.90
CA LEU A 171 -5.29 7.05 10.79
C LEU A 171 -5.09 7.58 9.37
N ILE A 172 -5.24 6.72 8.36
CA ILE A 172 -4.98 7.07 6.95
C ILE A 172 -6.26 7.41 6.19
N GLY A 173 -7.39 6.82 6.56
CA GLY A 173 -8.67 6.99 5.87
C GLY A 173 -9.08 8.45 5.65
N PRO A 174 -9.06 9.32 6.66
CA PRO A 174 -9.43 10.72 6.52
C PRO A 174 -8.57 11.48 5.51
N LEU A 175 -7.26 11.20 5.45
CA LEU A 175 -6.34 11.84 4.52
C LEU A 175 -6.56 11.34 3.09
N MET A 176 -6.84 10.05 2.93
CA MET A 176 -7.22 9.47 1.64
C MET A 176 -8.51 10.07 1.12
N LEU A 177 -9.52 10.23 2.00
CA LEU A 177 -10.78 10.90 1.64
C LEU A 177 -10.53 12.35 1.20
N GLY A 178 -9.75 13.11 1.95
CA GLY A 178 -9.39 14.49 1.60
C GLY A 178 -8.72 14.58 0.23
N ARG A 179 -7.88 13.60 -0.13
CA ARG A 179 -7.23 13.55 -1.45
C ARG A 179 -8.18 13.19 -2.60
N LEU A 180 -9.10 12.26 -2.35
CA LEU A 180 -10.01 11.74 -3.39
C LEU A 180 -11.22 12.64 -3.62
N SER A 181 -11.72 13.32 -2.59
CA SER A 181 -12.95 14.10 -2.63
C SER A 181 -12.76 15.56 -2.97
N THR A 182 -11.54 16.01 -3.25
CA THR A 182 -11.24 17.41 -3.61
C THR A 182 -11.92 18.43 -2.69
N LEU A 183 -11.91 18.14 -1.38
CA LEU A 183 -12.49 19.02 -0.36
C LEU A 183 -11.77 20.38 -0.40
N PRO A 184 -12.51 21.51 -0.50
CA PRO A 184 -11.90 22.82 -0.45
C PRO A 184 -11.25 23.05 0.92
N ASP A 185 -10.10 23.71 0.95
CA ASP A 185 -9.39 24.12 2.16
C ASP A 185 -9.04 22.96 3.12
N PHE A 186 -8.85 21.74 2.60
CA PHE A 186 -8.52 20.57 3.41
C PHE A 186 -7.08 20.67 3.96
N ASP A 187 -6.95 20.92 5.28
CA ASP A 187 -5.67 20.91 5.97
C ASP A 187 -5.26 19.48 6.38
N TYR A 188 -4.34 18.91 5.61
CA TYR A 188 -3.80 17.57 5.87
C TYR A 188 -3.09 17.46 7.20
N ARG A 189 -2.44 18.53 7.69
CA ARG A 189 -1.69 18.53 8.95
C ARG A 189 -2.64 18.54 10.14
N GLU A 190 -3.67 19.35 10.07
CA GLU A 190 -4.72 19.39 11.08
C GLU A 190 -5.49 18.07 11.12
N CYS A 191 -5.89 17.56 9.95
CA CYS A 191 -6.57 16.27 9.85
C CYS A 191 -5.73 15.12 10.40
N ALA A 192 -4.43 15.06 10.11
CA ALA A 192 -3.53 14.04 10.64
C ALA A 192 -3.44 14.10 12.18
N ARG A 193 -3.32 15.31 12.75
CA ARG A 193 -3.31 15.49 14.22
C ARG A 193 -4.64 15.03 14.83
N ALA A 194 -5.74 15.47 14.28
CA ALA A 194 -7.07 15.10 14.77
C ALA A 194 -7.31 13.58 14.69
N ALA A 195 -6.89 12.93 13.60
CA ALA A 195 -7.00 11.48 13.44
C ALA A 195 -6.17 10.72 14.49
N VAL A 196 -4.92 11.15 14.72
CA VAL A 196 -4.04 10.53 15.73
C VAL A 196 -4.57 10.78 17.14
N ASP A 197 -4.96 12.01 17.46
CA ASP A 197 -5.47 12.35 18.79
C ASP A 197 -6.76 11.61 19.12
N GLY A 198 -7.68 11.52 18.14
CA GLY A 198 -8.92 10.76 18.27
C GLY A 198 -8.65 9.26 18.47
N PHE A 199 -7.78 8.68 17.66
CA PHE A 199 -7.38 7.28 17.78
C PHE A 199 -6.77 6.97 19.16
N LEU A 200 -5.78 7.76 19.60
CA LEU A 200 -5.13 7.58 20.88
C LEU A 200 -6.10 7.74 22.04
N HIS A 201 -7.01 8.71 21.97
CA HIS A 201 -8.04 8.93 23.01
C HIS A 201 -8.93 7.70 23.18
N VAL A 202 -9.47 7.17 22.06
CA VAL A 202 -10.36 6.01 22.09
C VAL A 202 -9.62 4.77 22.56
N GLN A 203 -8.41 4.52 22.05
CA GLN A 203 -7.63 3.32 22.39
C GLN A 203 -7.24 3.30 23.87
N ARG A 204 -6.80 4.44 24.42
CA ARG A 204 -6.50 4.58 25.85
C ARG A 204 -7.74 4.42 26.74
N ALA A 205 -8.90 4.85 26.28
CA ALA A 205 -10.15 4.66 27.01
C ALA A 205 -10.55 3.18 27.04
N GLN A 206 -10.40 2.44 25.94
CA GLN A 206 -10.65 1.01 25.86
C GLN A 206 -9.71 0.23 26.80
N GLN A 207 -8.42 0.51 26.73
CA GLN A 207 -7.44 -0.15 27.60
C GLN A 207 -7.77 0.01 29.09
N ARG A 208 -8.19 1.21 29.52
CA ARG A 208 -8.59 1.46 30.92
C ARG A 208 -9.85 0.66 31.32
N ALA A 209 -10.80 0.55 30.40
CA ALA A 209 -12.03 -0.23 30.63
C ALA A 209 -11.73 -1.73 30.78
N ASP A 210 -10.84 -2.26 29.91
CA ASP A 210 -10.44 -3.66 29.95
C ASP A 210 -9.66 -4.00 31.25
N ALA A 211 -8.76 -3.10 31.67
CA ALA A 211 -8.02 -3.24 32.93
C ALA A 211 -8.97 -3.26 34.14
N ALA A 212 -9.94 -2.35 34.20
CA ALA A 212 -10.92 -2.30 35.29
C ALA A 212 -11.82 -3.55 35.34
N THR A 213 -12.15 -4.11 34.16
CA THR A 213 -12.95 -5.34 34.06
C THR A 213 -12.17 -6.56 34.57
N THR A 214 -10.88 -6.63 34.28
CA THR A 214 -9.99 -7.72 34.71
C THR A 214 -9.80 -7.71 36.24
N GLU A 215 -9.62 -6.53 36.82
CA GLU A 215 -9.52 -6.39 38.31
C GLU A 215 -10.81 -6.78 39.00
N SER A 216 -11.98 -6.45 38.43
CA SER A 216 -13.29 -6.81 39.02
C SER A 216 -13.61 -8.30 38.90
N ALA A 217 -13.06 -9.02 37.94
CA ALA A 217 -13.28 -10.45 37.73
C ALA A 217 -12.32 -11.32 38.56
N GLY A 218 -11.26 -10.76 39.13
CA GLY A 218 -10.26 -11.45 39.95
C GLY A 218 -10.45 -11.26 41.45
N ALA A 219 -11.42 -10.46 41.87
CA ALA A 219 -11.79 -10.22 43.28
C ALA A 219 -13.05 -10.99 43.68
#